data_ef3e6931d1df249be586d1c3950415b0
#
_entry.id   ef3e6931d1df249be586d1c3950415b0
#
_cell.length_a   1.000
_cell.length_b   1.000
_cell.length_c   1.000
_cell.angle_alpha   90.00
_cell.angle_beta   90.00
_cell.angle_gamma   90.00
#
_symmetry.space_group_name_H-M   'P 1'
#
loop_
_entity.id
_entity.type
_entity.pdbx_description
1 polymer ?
#
loop_
_entity_poly.entity_id
_entity_poly.type
_entity_poly.pdbx_seq_one_letter_code
_entity_poly.pdbx_strand_id
1 'polypeptide(L)'
;MSRPKIFLGISLITLSVLMLELSLTRLFSATMYYHFAFMAISLALFGSGASGVFIYIVQRGLKPEHTGQWLSLAAMSFALSNVFSLYVILSNPLTFETGPENYYRLAKIYGAAALPFFFAGCAVTLAITRLASEISKLYLFDLAGAALGCLLLIPVLNLIGAINIVLLVSSLAALAGVLFGSSTAGSRAATICSLLLALGSAVLVAYNSSTHRIDIRKSKGFEETSVLFSKWNSFSRITVEGDFDSGVEIKIDADAATGISKDASNSAIHQDARDSLSGLLRIT
;
A
#
# COMPACT_ATOMS: atom_id res chain seq x y z
N MET A 1 23.12 22.42 -6.59
CA MET A 1 22.19 21.29 -6.43
C MET A 1 22.92 19.99 -6.74
N SER A 2 22.92 19.02 -5.82
CA SER A 2 23.58 17.71 -6.04
C SER A 2 22.67 16.79 -6.88
N ARG A 3 22.96 16.67 -8.18
CA ARG A 3 22.15 15.89 -9.14
C ARG A 3 22.05 14.40 -8.80
N PRO A 4 23.11 13.69 -8.36
CA PRO A 4 23.02 12.28 -7.97
C PRO A 4 22.02 12.02 -6.87
N LYS A 5 21.89 12.91 -5.88
CA LYS A 5 20.92 12.79 -4.81
C LYS A 5 19.49 12.88 -5.32
N ILE A 6 19.23 13.70 -6.34
CA ILE A 6 17.89 13.81 -6.93
C ILE A 6 17.55 12.56 -7.72
N PHE A 7 18.46 12.02 -8.51
CA PHE A 7 18.22 10.77 -9.24
C PHE A 7 17.91 9.60 -8.31
N LEU A 8 18.72 9.45 -7.24
CA LEU A 8 18.47 8.43 -6.21
C LEU A 8 17.13 8.67 -5.47
N GLY A 9 16.81 9.94 -5.17
CA GLY A 9 15.53 10.29 -4.56
C GLY A 9 14.34 9.93 -5.46
N ILE A 10 14.42 10.18 -6.77
CA ILE A 10 13.36 9.77 -7.73
C ILE A 10 13.26 8.24 -7.78
N SER A 11 14.37 7.52 -7.84
CA SER A 11 14.37 6.06 -7.82
C SER A 11 13.67 5.52 -6.55
N LEU A 12 13.89 6.14 -5.38
CA LEU A 12 13.18 5.78 -4.15
C LEU A 12 11.68 6.12 -4.20
N ILE A 13 11.30 7.25 -4.80
CA ILE A 13 9.89 7.61 -4.96
C ILE A 13 9.18 6.58 -5.84
N THR A 14 9.74 6.24 -7.01
CA THR A 14 9.09 5.32 -7.94
C THR A 14 9.10 3.88 -7.44
N LEU A 15 10.15 3.45 -6.75
CA LEU A 15 10.15 2.21 -5.99
C LEU A 15 8.99 2.16 -4.99
N SER A 16 8.83 3.24 -4.21
CA SER A 16 7.78 3.39 -3.21
C SER A 16 6.38 3.39 -3.86
N VAL A 17 6.21 4.06 -5.00
CA VAL A 17 4.93 4.11 -5.73
C VAL A 17 4.50 2.71 -6.16
N LEU A 18 5.39 1.94 -6.80
CA LEU A 18 5.06 0.59 -7.27
C LEU A 18 4.82 -0.37 -6.10
N MET A 19 5.63 -0.29 -5.05
CA MET A 19 5.37 -1.09 -3.83
C MET A 19 4.01 -0.74 -3.22
N LEU A 20 3.64 0.55 -3.17
CA LEU A 20 2.34 0.99 -2.65
C LEU A 20 1.19 0.49 -3.52
N GLU A 21 1.25 0.71 -4.83
CA GLU A 21 0.21 0.32 -5.77
C GLU A 21 -0.11 -1.18 -5.66
N LEU A 22 0.93 -2.01 -5.72
CA LEU A 22 0.78 -3.46 -5.62
C LEU A 22 0.36 -3.91 -4.21
N SER A 23 0.79 -3.21 -3.15
CA SER A 23 0.33 -3.50 -1.78
C SER A 23 -1.13 -3.12 -1.58
N LEU A 24 -1.59 -2.01 -2.16
CA LEU A 24 -2.99 -1.60 -2.11
C LEU A 24 -3.89 -2.56 -2.89
N THR A 25 -3.44 -3.12 -4.03
CA THR A 25 -4.21 -4.17 -4.73
C THR A 25 -4.46 -5.37 -3.82
N ARG A 26 -3.45 -5.79 -3.04
CA ARG A 26 -3.58 -6.89 -2.08
C ARG A 26 -4.45 -6.52 -0.89
N LEU A 27 -4.25 -5.32 -0.34
CA LEU A 27 -5.03 -4.83 0.79
C LEU A 27 -6.51 -4.70 0.43
N PHE A 28 -6.83 -4.17 -0.75
CA PHE A 28 -8.22 -4.06 -1.22
C PHE A 28 -8.86 -5.42 -1.51
N SER A 29 -8.10 -6.38 -2.06
CA SER A 29 -8.59 -7.75 -2.25
C SER A 29 -8.95 -8.42 -0.92
N ALA A 30 -8.14 -8.23 0.11
CA ALA A 30 -8.35 -8.82 1.42
C ALA A 30 -9.44 -8.12 2.25
N THR A 31 -9.54 -6.78 2.19
CA THR A 31 -10.47 -5.99 3.02
C THR A 31 -11.82 -5.73 2.37
N MET A 32 -11.84 -5.72 1.03
CA MET A 32 -13.02 -5.45 0.21
C MET A 32 -13.27 -6.65 -0.70
N TYR A 33 -13.82 -6.42 -1.89
CA TYR A 33 -13.98 -7.48 -2.90
C TYR A 33 -12.85 -7.40 -3.94
N TYR A 34 -12.51 -8.53 -4.55
CA TYR A 34 -11.42 -8.63 -5.54
C TYR A 34 -11.51 -7.61 -6.69
N HIS A 35 -12.73 -7.20 -7.08
CA HIS A 35 -12.89 -6.19 -8.14
C HIS A 35 -12.39 -4.82 -7.71
N PHE A 36 -12.35 -4.49 -6.43
CA PHE A 36 -11.78 -3.24 -5.95
C PHE A 36 -10.24 -3.20 -6.00
N ALA A 37 -9.60 -4.36 -6.14
CA ALA A 37 -8.15 -4.42 -6.34
C ALA A 37 -7.70 -3.66 -7.59
N PHE A 38 -8.45 -3.74 -8.70
CA PHE A 38 -8.14 -3.01 -9.94
C PHE A 38 -8.24 -1.49 -9.79
N MET A 39 -8.98 -1.01 -8.80
CA MET A 39 -9.09 0.42 -8.55
C MET A 39 -7.80 1.02 -8.00
N ALA A 40 -6.94 0.25 -7.34
CA ALA A 40 -5.63 0.74 -6.91
C ALA A 40 -4.82 1.28 -8.10
N ILE A 41 -4.82 0.55 -9.22
CA ILE A 41 -4.15 0.96 -10.47
C ILE A 41 -4.78 2.25 -11.02
N SER A 42 -6.12 2.31 -11.05
CA SER A 42 -6.84 3.51 -11.53
C SER A 42 -6.56 4.73 -10.67
N LEU A 43 -6.47 4.56 -9.34
CA LEU A 43 -6.14 5.63 -8.40
C LEU A 43 -4.69 6.11 -8.55
N ALA A 44 -3.75 5.18 -8.81
CA ALA A 44 -2.37 5.52 -9.10
C ALA A 44 -2.25 6.37 -10.38
N LEU A 45 -2.93 5.97 -11.44
CA LEU A 45 -2.96 6.72 -12.70
C LEU A 45 -3.66 8.08 -12.53
N PHE A 46 -4.80 8.12 -11.83
CA PHE A 46 -5.53 9.35 -11.57
C PHE A 46 -4.70 10.34 -10.74
N GLY A 47 -4.12 9.89 -9.62
CA GLY A 47 -3.29 10.72 -8.75
C GLY A 47 -2.07 11.28 -9.51
N SER A 48 -1.36 10.41 -10.23
CA SER A 48 -0.19 10.81 -11.03
C SER A 48 -0.57 11.77 -12.16
N GLY A 49 -1.67 11.52 -12.87
CA GLY A 49 -2.17 12.41 -13.94
C GLY A 49 -2.58 13.78 -13.39
N ALA A 50 -3.32 13.82 -12.28
CA ALA A 50 -3.72 15.06 -11.62
C ALA A 50 -2.51 15.89 -11.15
N SER A 51 -1.45 15.22 -10.67
CA SER A 51 -0.21 15.86 -10.25
C SER A 51 0.50 16.55 -11.41
N GLY A 52 0.48 15.96 -12.60
CA GLY A 52 1.05 16.56 -13.82
C GLY A 52 0.39 17.90 -14.15
N VAL A 53 -0.94 17.94 -14.13
CA VAL A 53 -1.72 19.17 -14.34
C VAL A 53 -1.44 20.20 -13.24
N PHE A 54 -1.41 19.76 -11.99
CA PHE A 54 -1.11 20.64 -10.86
C PHE A 54 0.27 21.29 -10.97
N ILE A 55 1.31 20.50 -11.22
CA ILE A 55 2.68 21.03 -11.39
C ILE A 55 2.77 21.96 -12.61
N TYR A 56 2.09 21.65 -13.72
CA TYR A 56 2.04 22.53 -14.88
C TYR A 56 1.51 23.93 -14.52
N ILE A 57 0.48 23.99 -13.67
CA ILE A 57 -0.13 25.27 -13.25
C ILE A 57 0.81 26.02 -12.28
N VAL A 58 1.35 25.34 -11.26
CA VAL A 58 2.06 26.01 -10.16
C VAL A 58 3.56 26.23 -10.44
N GLN A 59 4.17 25.52 -11.38
CA GLN A 59 5.62 25.56 -11.64
C GLN A 59 6.18 26.95 -11.92
N ARG A 60 5.37 27.86 -12.51
CA ARG A 60 5.79 29.24 -12.79
C ARG A 60 6.05 30.03 -11.50
N GLY A 61 5.35 29.72 -10.42
CA GLY A 61 5.55 30.33 -9.10
C GLY A 61 6.66 29.69 -8.26
N LEU A 62 7.13 28.49 -8.66
CA LEU A 62 8.15 27.77 -7.93
C LEU A 62 9.55 28.21 -8.34
N LYS A 63 10.26 28.89 -7.45
CA LYS A 63 11.63 29.37 -7.73
C LYS A 63 12.59 28.18 -7.95
N PRO A 64 13.41 28.20 -9.02
CA PRO A 64 14.37 27.12 -9.31
C PRO A 64 15.38 26.86 -8.20
N GLU A 65 15.74 27.88 -7.44
CA GLU A 65 16.67 27.80 -6.31
C GLU A 65 16.18 26.88 -5.19
N HIS A 66 14.86 26.77 -5.04
CA HIS A 66 14.20 25.97 -4.00
C HIS A 66 13.71 24.59 -4.49
N THR A 67 14.14 24.15 -5.68
CA THR A 67 13.68 22.88 -6.26
C THR A 67 13.86 21.70 -5.30
N GLY A 68 15.00 21.57 -4.62
CA GLY A 68 15.20 20.50 -3.65
C GLY A 68 14.25 20.58 -2.43
N GLN A 69 13.85 21.77 -2.02
CA GLN A 69 12.86 21.95 -0.95
C GLN A 69 11.46 21.51 -1.41
N TRP A 70 11.06 21.87 -2.62
CA TRP A 70 9.76 21.46 -3.18
C TRP A 70 9.68 19.96 -3.41
N LEU A 71 10.76 19.34 -3.90
CA LEU A 71 10.86 17.89 -4.03
C LEU A 71 10.79 17.21 -2.67
N SER A 72 11.50 17.73 -1.66
CA SER A 72 11.45 17.22 -0.29
C SER A 72 10.05 17.35 0.31
N LEU A 73 9.38 18.49 0.10
CA LEU A 73 8.01 18.68 0.57
C LEU A 73 7.04 17.69 -0.10
N ALA A 74 7.14 17.49 -1.40
CA ALA A 74 6.32 16.51 -2.12
C ALA A 74 6.54 15.07 -1.58
N ALA A 75 7.80 14.69 -1.33
CA ALA A 75 8.12 13.39 -0.75
C ALA A 75 7.61 13.22 0.69
N MET A 76 7.69 14.26 1.52
CA MET A 76 7.09 14.26 2.87
C MET A 76 5.57 14.15 2.81
N SER A 77 4.92 14.90 1.91
CA SER A 77 3.48 14.84 1.71
C SER A 77 3.05 13.46 1.23
N PHE A 78 3.84 12.81 0.36
CA PHE A 78 3.64 11.43 -0.03
C PHE A 78 3.70 10.49 1.19
N ALA A 79 4.74 10.59 2.02
CA ALA A 79 4.88 9.76 3.21
C ALA A 79 3.73 9.93 4.21
N LEU A 80 3.32 11.17 4.48
CA LEU A 80 2.23 11.48 5.41
C LEU A 80 0.86 11.05 4.86
N SER A 81 0.58 11.36 3.59
CA SER A 81 -0.68 10.96 2.95
C SER A 81 -0.82 9.45 2.86
N ASN A 82 0.29 8.71 2.76
CA ASN A 82 0.30 7.27 2.73
C ASN A 82 -0.12 6.67 4.09
N VAL A 83 0.41 7.18 5.21
CA VAL A 83 -0.03 6.79 6.56
C VAL A 83 -1.50 7.15 6.78
N PHE A 84 -1.91 8.36 6.35
CA PHE A 84 -3.30 8.79 6.41
C PHE A 84 -4.23 7.89 5.59
N SER A 85 -3.82 7.52 4.37
CA SER A 85 -4.56 6.59 3.51
C SER A 85 -4.77 5.24 4.19
N LEU A 86 -3.73 4.66 4.77
CA LEU A 86 -3.82 3.41 5.51
C LEU A 86 -4.82 3.52 6.68
N TYR A 87 -4.73 4.61 7.44
CA TYR A 87 -5.68 4.87 8.53
C TYR A 87 -7.13 4.93 8.03
N VAL A 88 -7.39 5.65 6.94
CA VAL A 88 -8.74 5.78 6.35
C VAL A 88 -9.25 4.42 5.86
N ILE A 89 -8.42 3.62 5.19
CA ILE A 89 -8.77 2.29 4.68
C ILE A 89 -9.18 1.37 5.85
N LEU A 90 -8.37 1.30 6.90
CA LEU A 90 -8.64 0.41 8.03
C LEU A 90 -9.80 0.88 8.91
N SER A 91 -10.08 2.20 8.94
CA SER A 91 -11.16 2.78 9.75
C SER A 91 -12.52 2.79 9.06
N ASN A 92 -12.60 2.51 7.76
CA ASN A 92 -13.84 2.54 6.98
C ASN A 92 -14.10 1.20 6.28
N PRO A 93 -14.30 0.10 7.02
CA PRO A 93 -14.59 -1.19 6.41
C PRO A 93 -15.89 -1.13 5.59
N LEU A 94 -15.87 -1.70 4.40
CA LEU A 94 -17.06 -1.83 3.55
C LEU A 94 -17.91 -3.00 4.02
N THR A 95 -19.23 -2.81 3.99
CA THR A 95 -20.22 -3.86 4.30
C THR A 95 -20.94 -4.33 3.03
N PHE A 96 -21.65 -5.46 3.11
CA PHE A 96 -22.44 -5.99 1.97
C PHE A 96 -23.67 -5.15 1.66
N GLU A 97 -24.08 -4.26 2.55
CA GLU A 97 -25.29 -3.46 2.37
C GLU A 97 -25.07 -2.39 1.29
N THR A 98 -25.95 -2.39 0.29
CA THR A 98 -26.00 -1.32 -0.70
C THR A 98 -26.74 -0.11 -0.11
N GLY A 99 -25.98 0.89 0.32
CA GLY A 99 -26.56 2.11 0.91
C GLY A 99 -25.68 3.34 0.72
N PRO A 100 -26.25 4.54 0.91
CA PRO A 100 -25.51 5.80 0.76
C PRO A 100 -24.26 5.88 1.63
N GLU A 101 -24.26 5.21 2.78
CA GLU A 101 -23.12 5.17 3.70
C GLU A 101 -21.93 4.43 3.11
N ASN A 102 -22.15 3.29 2.44
CA ASN A 102 -21.07 2.56 1.77
C ASN A 102 -20.46 3.34 0.60
N TYR A 103 -21.27 4.07 -0.18
CA TYR A 103 -20.76 4.96 -1.22
C TYR A 103 -19.90 6.08 -0.62
N TYR A 104 -20.30 6.64 0.52
CA TYR A 104 -19.52 7.66 1.21
C TYR A 104 -18.20 7.10 1.77
N ARG A 105 -18.22 5.91 2.37
CA ARG A 105 -17.00 5.20 2.82
C ARG A 105 -16.06 4.93 1.66
N LEU A 106 -16.61 4.45 0.54
CA LEU A 106 -15.85 4.18 -0.68
C LEU A 106 -15.20 5.45 -1.24
N ALA A 107 -15.93 6.56 -1.31
CA ALA A 107 -15.41 7.84 -1.75
C ALA A 107 -14.26 8.36 -0.85
N LYS A 108 -14.39 8.18 0.48
CA LYS A 108 -13.30 8.51 1.43
C LYS A 108 -12.06 7.67 1.18
N ILE A 109 -12.22 6.34 1.03
CA ILE A 109 -11.11 5.41 0.78
C ILE A 109 -10.40 5.80 -0.51
N TYR A 110 -11.16 6.06 -1.58
CA TYR A 110 -10.57 6.42 -2.87
C TYR A 110 -9.88 7.76 -2.85
N GLY A 111 -10.50 8.78 -2.27
CA GLY A 111 -9.87 10.09 -2.11
C GLY A 111 -8.57 10.00 -1.31
N ALA A 112 -8.59 9.28 -0.18
CA ALA A 112 -7.42 9.10 0.64
C ALA A 112 -6.32 8.27 -0.06
N ALA A 113 -6.69 7.21 -0.80
CA ALA A 113 -5.74 6.35 -1.51
C ALA A 113 -5.13 7.03 -2.75
N ALA A 114 -5.81 7.99 -3.36
CA ALA A 114 -5.26 8.76 -4.49
C ALA A 114 -4.20 9.80 -4.06
N LEU A 115 -4.27 10.32 -2.83
CA LEU A 115 -3.37 11.38 -2.34
C LEU A 115 -1.89 11.00 -2.38
N PRO A 116 -1.45 9.81 -1.92
CA PRO A 116 -0.05 9.41 -2.02
C PRO A 116 0.47 9.48 -3.46
N PHE A 117 -0.27 8.94 -4.41
CA PHE A 117 0.10 8.94 -5.82
C PHE A 117 0.16 10.35 -6.42
N PHE A 118 -0.74 11.23 -5.98
CA PHE A 118 -0.70 12.64 -6.37
C PHE A 118 0.60 13.31 -5.89
N PHE A 119 0.99 13.16 -4.64
CA PHE A 119 2.20 13.79 -4.12
C PHE A 119 3.48 13.15 -4.68
N ALA A 120 3.51 11.84 -4.86
CA ALA A 120 4.62 11.16 -5.54
C ALA A 120 4.76 11.64 -6.98
N GLY A 121 3.64 11.74 -7.71
CA GLY A 121 3.59 12.29 -9.06
C GLY A 121 4.05 13.74 -9.13
N CYS A 122 3.76 14.58 -8.11
CA CYS A 122 4.28 15.95 -8.02
C CYS A 122 5.82 15.95 -7.96
N ALA A 123 6.43 15.03 -7.18
CA ALA A 123 7.89 14.94 -7.11
C ALA A 123 8.50 14.55 -8.46
N VAL A 124 7.96 13.52 -9.11
CA VAL A 124 8.45 13.02 -10.41
C VAL A 124 8.27 14.09 -11.48
N THR A 125 7.08 14.68 -11.61
CA THR A 125 6.78 15.70 -12.63
C THR A 125 7.65 16.95 -12.44
N LEU A 126 7.84 17.40 -11.21
CA LEU A 126 8.71 18.54 -10.91
C LEU A 126 10.17 18.23 -11.27
N ALA A 127 10.67 17.02 -10.96
CA ALA A 127 12.02 16.61 -11.33
C ALA A 127 12.21 16.57 -12.86
N ILE A 128 11.25 16.00 -13.61
CA ILE A 128 11.26 15.98 -15.08
C ILE A 128 11.33 17.41 -15.63
N THR A 129 10.49 18.29 -15.11
CA THR A 129 10.43 19.69 -15.57
C THR A 129 11.73 20.46 -15.29
N ARG A 130 12.39 20.21 -14.14
CA ARG A 130 13.59 20.92 -13.71
C ARG A 130 14.89 20.32 -14.26
N LEU A 131 14.88 19.05 -14.64
CA LEU A 131 16.06 18.33 -15.14
C LEU A 131 15.88 17.87 -16.59
N ALA A 132 15.13 18.61 -17.39
CA ALA A 132 14.84 18.27 -18.78
C ALA A 132 16.11 17.99 -19.61
N SER A 133 17.22 18.67 -19.32
CA SER A 133 18.51 18.45 -20.00
C SER A 133 19.16 17.09 -19.70
N GLU A 134 18.73 16.40 -18.63
CA GLU A 134 19.22 15.08 -18.20
C GLU A 134 18.10 14.04 -18.13
N ILE A 135 17.07 14.23 -18.95
CA ILE A 135 15.85 13.40 -18.92
C ILE A 135 16.17 11.90 -19.08
N SER A 136 17.13 11.52 -19.91
CA SER A 136 17.49 10.12 -20.12
C SER A 136 18.03 9.45 -18.85
N LYS A 137 18.85 10.19 -18.06
CA LYS A 137 19.34 9.69 -16.78
C LYS A 137 18.22 9.62 -15.73
N LEU A 138 17.39 10.66 -15.69
CA LEU A 138 16.26 10.70 -14.78
C LEU A 138 15.32 9.50 -15.02
N TYR A 139 15.01 9.23 -16.29
CA TYR A 139 14.17 8.12 -16.71
C TYR A 139 14.78 6.76 -16.38
N LEU A 140 16.12 6.63 -16.51
CA LEU A 140 16.82 5.41 -16.08
C LEU A 140 16.62 5.13 -14.60
N PHE A 141 16.79 6.15 -13.73
CA PHE A 141 16.61 5.99 -12.29
C PHE A 141 15.16 5.76 -11.90
N ASP A 142 14.23 6.40 -12.60
CA ASP A 142 12.79 6.21 -12.44
C ASP A 142 12.38 4.75 -12.72
N LEU A 143 12.72 4.24 -13.90
CA LEU A 143 12.43 2.85 -14.27
C LEU A 143 13.15 1.82 -13.41
N ALA A 144 14.42 2.09 -13.04
CA ALA A 144 15.17 1.20 -12.16
C ALA A 144 14.51 1.12 -10.76
N GLY A 145 14.06 2.27 -10.23
CA GLY A 145 13.31 2.31 -8.98
C GLY A 145 12.01 1.51 -9.06
N ALA A 146 11.21 1.74 -10.11
CA ALA A 146 9.96 1.02 -10.34
C ALA A 146 10.18 -0.50 -10.45
N ALA A 147 11.18 -0.93 -11.22
CA ALA A 147 11.53 -2.35 -11.36
C ALA A 147 11.95 -2.98 -10.04
N LEU A 148 12.78 -2.28 -9.25
CA LEU A 148 13.18 -2.75 -7.92
C LEU A 148 11.97 -2.83 -6.97
N GLY A 149 11.02 -1.89 -7.03
CA GLY A 149 9.78 -1.92 -6.25
C GLY A 149 8.94 -3.16 -6.54
N CYS A 150 8.79 -3.53 -7.80
CA CYS A 150 8.09 -4.75 -8.21
C CYS A 150 8.81 -6.02 -7.72
N LEU A 151 10.15 -6.07 -7.84
CA LEU A 151 10.93 -7.24 -7.43
C LEU A 151 10.95 -7.43 -5.90
N LEU A 152 11.08 -6.33 -5.16
CA LEU A 152 11.17 -6.37 -3.69
C LEU A 152 9.81 -6.61 -3.02
N LEU A 153 8.70 -6.31 -3.69
CA LEU A 153 7.38 -6.46 -3.11
C LEU A 153 7.13 -7.88 -2.58
N ILE A 154 7.37 -8.91 -3.41
CA ILE A 154 7.03 -10.30 -3.06
C ILE A 154 7.79 -10.77 -1.81
N PRO A 155 9.13 -10.69 -1.72
CA PRO A 155 9.84 -11.11 -0.53
C PRO A 155 9.46 -10.27 0.70
N VAL A 156 9.28 -8.96 0.54
CA VAL A 156 8.91 -8.08 1.66
C VAL A 156 7.47 -8.35 2.14
N LEU A 157 6.54 -8.64 1.21
CA LEU A 157 5.16 -9.02 1.55
C LEU A 157 5.11 -10.30 2.41
N ASN A 158 5.90 -11.29 2.03
CA ASN A 158 5.99 -12.55 2.78
C ASN A 158 6.61 -12.38 4.18
N LEU A 159 7.50 -11.38 4.35
CA LEU A 159 8.23 -11.13 5.60
C LEU A 159 7.41 -10.29 6.59
N ILE A 160 6.84 -9.18 6.15
CA ILE A 160 6.23 -8.18 7.04
C ILE A 160 4.74 -7.91 6.78
N GLY A 161 4.18 -8.44 5.70
CA GLY A 161 2.77 -8.25 5.33
C GLY A 161 2.44 -6.90 4.69
N ALA A 162 1.26 -6.79 4.08
CA ALA A 162 0.86 -5.63 3.26
C ALA A 162 0.79 -4.33 4.07
N ILE A 163 0.25 -4.35 5.29
CA ILE A 163 0.13 -3.17 6.14
C ILE A 163 1.50 -2.58 6.47
N ASN A 164 2.44 -3.43 6.86
CA ASN A 164 3.80 -2.99 7.17
C ASN A 164 4.57 -2.51 5.94
N ILE A 165 4.25 -3.02 4.74
CA ILE A 165 4.79 -2.46 3.48
C ILE A 165 4.29 -1.03 3.26
N VAL A 166 3.01 -0.75 3.48
CA VAL A 166 2.50 0.62 3.36
C VAL A 166 3.23 1.56 4.31
N LEU A 167 3.49 1.14 5.55
CA LEU A 167 4.30 1.90 6.50
C LEU A 167 5.77 2.03 6.06
N LEU A 168 6.37 0.97 5.51
CA LEU A 168 7.73 0.98 4.97
C LEU A 168 7.87 1.95 3.80
N VAL A 169 6.88 1.98 2.90
CA VAL A 169 6.80 2.94 1.79
C VAL A 169 6.85 4.37 2.30
N SER A 170 6.19 4.69 3.42
CA SER A 170 6.27 6.02 4.03
C SER A 170 7.69 6.36 4.50
N SER A 171 8.41 5.37 5.06
CA SER A 171 9.80 5.56 5.44
C SER A 171 10.71 5.80 4.23
N LEU A 172 10.54 5.02 3.15
CA LEU A 172 11.31 5.17 1.92
C LEU A 172 11.04 6.51 1.22
N ALA A 173 9.78 6.93 1.16
CA ALA A 173 9.38 8.23 0.63
C ALA A 173 9.99 9.38 1.44
N ALA A 174 10.00 9.28 2.76
CA ALA A 174 10.63 10.28 3.63
C ALA A 174 12.16 10.29 3.46
N LEU A 175 12.82 9.13 3.26
CA LEU A 175 14.25 9.07 2.90
C LEU A 175 14.54 9.75 1.55
N ALA A 176 13.66 9.61 0.56
CA ALA A 176 13.77 10.40 -0.68
C ALA A 176 13.71 11.91 -0.37
N GLY A 177 12.82 12.32 0.56
CA GLY A 177 12.75 13.69 1.06
C GLY A 177 14.06 14.19 1.67
N VAL A 178 14.79 13.34 2.43
CA VAL A 178 16.14 13.65 2.96
C VAL A 178 17.13 13.87 1.81
N LEU A 179 17.13 13.02 0.80
CA LEU A 179 18.01 13.17 -0.37
C LEU A 179 17.73 14.47 -1.12
N PHE A 180 16.46 14.80 -1.35
CA PHE A 180 16.06 16.04 -2.01
C PHE A 180 16.43 17.28 -1.18
N GLY A 181 16.10 17.29 0.11
CA GLY A 181 16.42 18.39 1.00
C GLY A 181 17.92 18.63 1.13
N SER A 182 18.72 17.56 1.21
CA SER A 182 20.19 17.67 1.29
C SER A 182 20.86 18.01 -0.06
N SER A 183 20.11 18.05 -1.15
CA SER A 183 20.63 18.39 -2.49
C SER A 183 20.82 19.89 -2.71
N THR A 184 20.15 20.74 -1.90
CA THR A 184 20.13 22.19 -2.05
C THR A 184 20.59 22.85 -0.73
N ALA A 185 21.49 23.81 -0.82
CA ALA A 185 21.92 24.60 0.32
C ALA A 185 20.73 25.42 0.89
N GLY A 186 20.59 25.45 2.22
CA GLY A 186 19.49 26.19 2.89
C GLY A 186 18.25 25.37 3.22
N SER A 187 18.19 24.10 2.86
CA SER A 187 17.04 23.22 3.09
C SER A 187 17.15 22.35 4.38
N ARG A 188 17.89 22.81 5.40
CA ARG A 188 18.14 22.03 6.63
C ARG A 188 16.86 21.59 7.33
N ALA A 189 15.88 22.49 7.46
CA ALA A 189 14.62 22.17 8.12
C ALA A 189 13.87 21.03 7.40
N ALA A 190 13.73 21.11 6.07
CA ALA A 190 13.10 20.07 5.27
C ALA A 190 13.84 18.72 5.40
N THR A 191 15.17 18.74 5.39
CA THR A 191 16.00 17.53 5.59
C THR A 191 15.77 16.91 6.97
N ILE A 192 15.75 17.73 8.02
CA ILE A 192 15.53 17.25 9.40
C ILE A 192 14.13 16.69 9.56
N CYS A 193 13.10 17.41 9.10
CA CYS A 193 11.70 16.92 9.15
C CYS A 193 11.53 15.61 8.38
N SER A 194 12.13 15.50 7.18
CA SER A 194 12.11 14.25 6.40
C SER A 194 12.81 13.11 7.14
N LEU A 195 13.95 13.39 7.80
CA LEU A 195 14.68 12.38 8.57
C LEU A 195 13.87 11.89 9.78
N LEU A 196 13.26 12.81 10.52
CA LEU A 196 12.40 12.47 11.65
C LEU A 196 11.19 11.63 11.20
N LEU A 197 10.59 11.99 10.07
CA LEU A 197 9.48 11.24 9.49
C LEU A 197 9.93 9.83 9.04
N ALA A 198 11.10 9.71 8.41
CA ALA A 198 11.64 8.43 7.99
C ALA A 198 11.92 7.50 9.19
N LEU A 199 12.56 8.03 10.24
CA LEU A 199 12.82 7.29 11.46
C LEU A 199 11.52 6.91 12.20
N GLY A 200 10.58 7.85 12.32
CA GLY A 200 9.29 7.60 12.95
C GLY A 200 8.49 6.51 12.22
N SER A 201 8.46 6.55 10.89
CA SER A 201 7.81 5.50 10.08
C SER A 201 8.52 4.15 10.20
N ALA A 202 9.86 4.13 10.22
CA ALA A 202 10.63 2.90 10.41
C ALA A 202 10.39 2.27 11.79
N VAL A 203 10.35 3.09 12.85
CA VAL A 203 9.99 2.64 14.21
C VAL A 203 8.57 2.08 14.23
N LEU A 204 7.64 2.72 13.52
CA LEU A 204 6.26 2.24 13.43
C LEU A 204 6.17 0.88 12.73
N VAL A 205 6.96 0.65 11.66
CA VAL A 205 7.09 -0.66 11.01
C VAL A 205 7.60 -1.70 12.00
N ALA A 206 8.70 -1.43 12.70
CA ALA A 206 9.30 -2.35 13.66
C ALA A 206 8.34 -2.67 14.82
N TYR A 207 7.67 -1.64 15.35
CA TYR A 207 6.67 -1.80 16.40
C TYR A 207 5.49 -2.65 15.92
N ASN A 208 4.92 -2.35 14.74
CA ASN A 208 3.77 -3.09 14.25
C ASN A 208 4.12 -4.52 13.82
N SER A 209 5.32 -4.75 13.29
CA SER A 209 5.79 -6.11 12.97
C SER A 209 5.91 -7.01 14.19
N SER A 210 6.18 -6.43 15.38
CA SER A 210 6.30 -7.20 16.63
C SER A 210 4.99 -7.31 17.40
N THR A 211 4.09 -6.31 17.29
CA THR A 211 2.87 -6.24 18.11
C THR A 211 1.59 -6.57 17.37
N HIS A 212 1.58 -6.51 16.04
CA HIS A 212 0.42 -6.68 15.15
C HIS A 212 -0.80 -5.83 15.57
N ARG A 213 -0.56 -4.65 16.18
CA ARG A 213 -1.65 -3.78 16.67
C ARG A 213 -2.41 -3.08 15.55
N ILE A 214 -1.71 -2.75 14.46
CA ILE A 214 -2.31 -2.20 13.25
C ILE A 214 -2.52 -3.38 12.31
N ASP A 215 -3.71 -3.94 12.31
CA ASP A 215 -4.09 -5.05 11.43
C ASP A 215 -5.55 -4.91 10.97
N ILE A 216 -5.95 -5.72 10.00
CA ILE A 216 -7.32 -5.80 9.51
C ILE A 216 -8.17 -6.42 10.61
N ARG A 217 -9.16 -5.67 11.10
CA ARG A 217 -10.11 -6.14 12.12
C ARG A 217 -11.47 -6.48 11.52
N LYS A 218 -11.78 -5.91 10.38
CA LYS A 218 -13.02 -6.14 9.65
C LYS A 218 -12.69 -6.30 8.18
N SER A 219 -13.14 -7.40 7.60
CA SER A 219 -12.99 -7.67 6.18
C SER A 219 -14.34 -8.08 5.59
N LYS A 220 -14.67 -7.51 4.44
CA LYS A 220 -15.89 -7.81 3.66
C LYS A 220 -17.18 -7.76 4.50
N GLY A 221 -17.24 -6.85 5.49
CA GLY A 221 -18.40 -6.67 6.36
C GLY A 221 -18.43 -7.56 7.61
N PHE A 222 -17.52 -8.52 7.74
CA PHE A 222 -17.40 -9.40 8.90
C PHE A 222 -16.28 -8.95 9.82
N GLU A 223 -16.49 -9.07 11.14
CA GLU A 223 -15.43 -8.90 12.12
C GLU A 223 -14.57 -10.17 12.16
N GLU A 224 -13.27 -10.00 12.06
CA GLU A 224 -12.32 -11.09 12.27
C GLU A 224 -12.19 -11.33 13.78
N THR A 225 -12.92 -12.30 14.27
CA THR A 225 -12.90 -12.71 15.69
C THR A 225 -12.04 -13.96 15.85
N SER A 226 -11.24 -14.00 16.91
CA SER A 226 -10.42 -15.18 17.24
C SER A 226 -9.45 -15.60 16.13
N VAL A 227 -8.71 -14.65 15.56
CA VAL A 227 -7.65 -14.96 14.58
C VAL A 227 -6.49 -15.65 15.29
N LEU A 228 -6.30 -16.94 15.05
CA LEU A 228 -5.22 -17.75 15.58
C LEU A 228 -3.93 -17.59 14.79
N PHE A 229 -4.04 -17.37 13.48
CA PHE A 229 -2.92 -17.21 12.58
C PHE A 229 -3.28 -16.31 11.40
N SER A 230 -2.38 -15.44 10.99
CA SER A 230 -2.52 -14.61 9.80
C SER A 230 -1.19 -14.52 9.08
N LYS A 231 -1.18 -14.78 7.78
CA LYS A 231 0.02 -14.66 6.93
C LYS A 231 -0.31 -14.16 5.54
N TRP A 232 0.50 -13.24 5.08
CA TRP A 232 0.48 -12.79 3.69
C TRP A 232 1.40 -13.63 2.83
N ASN A 233 0.96 -13.91 1.61
CA ASN A 233 1.78 -14.47 0.55
C ASN A 233 1.67 -13.61 -0.73
N SER A 234 2.36 -14.00 -1.80
CA SER A 234 2.35 -13.24 -3.06
C SER A 234 0.96 -13.12 -3.71
N PHE A 235 -0.01 -13.95 -3.33
CA PHE A 235 -1.33 -14.02 -3.98
C PHE A 235 -2.44 -13.52 -3.05
N SER A 236 -2.36 -13.80 -1.74
CA SER A 236 -3.48 -13.65 -0.81
C SER A 236 -3.03 -13.44 0.63
N ARG A 237 -3.98 -13.10 1.49
CA ARG A 237 -3.88 -13.20 2.94
C ARG A 237 -4.56 -14.48 3.39
N ILE A 238 -3.85 -15.33 4.12
CA ILE A 238 -4.41 -16.52 4.74
C ILE A 238 -4.65 -16.22 6.20
N THR A 239 -5.86 -16.48 6.69
CA THR A 239 -6.23 -16.40 8.12
C THR A 239 -6.75 -17.74 8.59
N VAL A 240 -6.47 -18.07 9.85
CA VAL A 240 -7.04 -19.19 10.56
C VAL A 240 -7.81 -18.60 11.74
N GLU A 241 -9.11 -18.82 11.75
CA GLU A 241 -10.04 -18.29 12.75
C GLU A 241 -10.74 -19.43 13.48
N GLY A 242 -11.21 -19.18 14.70
CA GLY A 242 -11.97 -20.13 15.49
C GLY A 242 -11.26 -20.54 16.78
N ASP A 243 -11.65 -21.72 17.28
CA ASP A 243 -11.10 -22.32 18.48
C ASP A 243 -10.76 -23.79 18.17
N PHE A 244 -9.60 -24.24 18.63
CA PHE A 244 -9.18 -25.64 18.45
C PHE A 244 -10.12 -26.66 19.12
N ASP A 245 -10.96 -26.21 20.07
CA ASP A 245 -11.93 -27.09 20.73
C ASP A 245 -13.26 -27.19 19.98
N SER A 246 -13.68 -26.14 19.27
CA SER A 246 -14.94 -26.09 18.51
C SER A 246 -14.77 -26.29 17.01
N GLY A 247 -13.57 -26.10 16.50
CA GLY A 247 -13.21 -26.16 15.10
C GLY A 247 -12.57 -24.85 14.60
N VAL A 248 -11.74 -24.98 13.58
CA VAL A 248 -11.04 -23.85 12.96
C VAL A 248 -11.45 -23.71 11.51
N GLU A 249 -11.48 -22.46 11.03
CA GLU A 249 -11.76 -22.11 9.65
C GLU A 249 -10.54 -21.46 9.03
N ILE A 250 -10.07 -21.98 7.90
CA ILE A 250 -8.99 -21.40 7.09
C ILE A 250 -9.63 -20.56 6.01
N LYS A 251 -9.31 -19.26 5.97
CA LYS A 251 -9.82 -18.32 4.97
C LYS A 251 -8.71 -17.79 4.09
N ILE A 252 -9.04 -17.60 2.81
CA ILE A 252 -8.18 -16.95 1.82
C ILE A 252 -8.86 -15.64 1.41
N ASP A 253 -8.21 -14.49 1.66
CA ASP A 253 -8.72 -13.13 1.43
C ASP A 253 -10.14 -12.92 2.02
N ALA A 254 -10.43 -13.56 3.17
CA ALA A 254 -11.73 -13.51 3.85
C ALA A 254 -12.94 -13.90 2.94
N ASP A 255 -12.73 -14.74 1.93
CA ASP A 255 -13.75 -15.12 0.94
C ASP A 255 -13.87 -16.66 0.82
N ALA A 256 -12.83 -17.31 0.31
CA ALA A 256 -12.80 -18.76 0.24
C ALA A 256 -12.45 -19.33 1.62
N ALA A 257 -13.35 -20.15 2.16
CA ALA A 257 -13.21 -20.72 3.49
C ALA A 257 -13.24 -22.25 3.46
N THR A 258 -12.44 -22.88 4.32
CA THR A 258 -12.44 -24.33 4.53
C THR A 258 -12.44 -24.58 6.05
N GLY A 259 -13.45 -25.28 6.54
CA GLY A 259 -13.56 -25.67 7.95
C GLY A 259 -12.79 -26.95 8.24
N ILE A 260 -12.12 -27.00 9.39
CA ILE A 260 -11.53 -28.20 9.99
C ILE A 260 -12.25 -28.46 11.30
N SER A 261 -13.08 -29.49 11.31
CA SER A 261 -13.79 -29.92 12.52
C SER A 261 -12.92 -30.86 13.37
N LYS A 262 -13.02 -30.75 14.69
CA LYS A 262 -12.37 -31.66 15.63
C LYS A 262 -12.90 -33.11 15.46
N ASP A 263 -14.17 -33.26 15.08
CA ASP A 263 -14.81 -34.57 14.84
C ASP A 263 -14.57 -35.12 13.42
N ALA A 264 -13.43 -34.81 12.82
CA ALA A 264 -13.02 -35.38 11.52
C ALA A 264 -12.94 -36.93 11.53
N SER A 265 -13.00 -37.57 12.70
CA SER A 265 -13.13 -39.00 12.87
C SER A 265 -14.59 -39.52 12.75
N ASN A 266 -15.58 -38.61 12.67
CA ASN A 266 -16.96 -39.00 12.59
C ASN A 266 -17.31 -39.47 11.17
N SER A 267 -17.57 -40.76 11.01
CA SER A 267 -17.87 -41.41 9.72
C SER A 267 -19.04 -40.77 8.94
N ALA A 268 -19.95 -40.09 9.62
CA ALA A 268 -21.07 -39.38 8.99
C ALA A 268 -20.62 -38.16 8.17
N ILE A 269 -19.62 -37.39 8.63
CA ILE A 269 -19.08 -36.22 7.92
C ILE A 269 -18.33 -36.68 6.66
N HIS A 270 -17.61 -37.78 6.73
CA HIS A 270 -16.92 -38.37 5.57
C HIS A 270 -17.91 -38.92 4.54
N GLN A 271 -19.06 -39.40 4.98
CA GLN A 271 -20.11 -39.93 4.11
C GLN A 271 -20.84 -38.78 3.37
N ASP A 272 -21.18 -37.71 4.07
CA ASP A 272 -21.80 -36.50 3.51
C ASP A 272 -20.87 -35.78 2.52
N ALA A 273 -19.57 -35.69 2.80
CA ALA A 273 -18.57 -35.15 1.87
C ALA A 273 -18.39 -36.03 0.62
N ARG A 274 -18.46 -37.36 0.76
CA ARG A 274 -18.41 -38.30 -0.37
C ARG A 274 -19.68 -38.22 -1.23
N ASP A 275 -20.84 -38.08 -0.60
CA ASP A 275 -22.10 -37.98 -1.28
C ASP A 275 -22.26 -36.64 -2.03
N SER A 276 -21.74 -35.54 -1.50
CA SER A 276 -21.68 -34.25 -2.18
C SER A 276 -20.70 -34.27 -3.36
N LEU A 277 -19.51 -34.90 -3.20
CA LEU A 277 -18.54 -35.06 -4.31
C LEU A 277 -19.08 -36.01 -5.40
N SER A 278 -19.75 -37.10 -5.04
CA SER A 278 -20.35 -38.01 -6.00
C SER A 278 -21.57 -37.40 -6.71
N GLY A 279 -22.27 -36.46 -6.04
CA GLY A 279 -23.33 -35.65 -6.67
C GLY A 279 -22.79 -34.70 -7.75
N LEU A 280 -21.64 -34.04 -7.47
CA LEU A 280 -20.99 -33.19 -8.46
C LEU A 280 -20.42 -33.94 -9.66
N LEU A 281 -19.95 -35.16 -9.48
CA LEU A 281 -19.44 -36.02 -10.55
C LEU A 281 -20.56 -36.65 -11.44
N ARG A 282 -21.83 -36.61 -11.01
CA ARG A 282 -22.97 -37.07 -11.79
C ARG A 282 -23.60 -36.01 -12.71
N ILE A 283 -23.14 -34.74 -12.61
CA ILE A 283 -23.63 -33.60 -13.41
C ILE A 283 -22.69 -33.34 -14.61
N THR A 284 -21.58 -34.01 -14.72
CA THR A 284 -20.72 -34.05 -15.92
C THR A 284 -20.88 -35.33 -16.69
#